data_83a12fd90267ca70cf895c8167134837
#
_entry.id   83a12fd90267ca70cf895c8167134837
#
_cell.length_a   1.000
_cell.length_b   1.000
_cell.length_c   1.000
_cell.angle_alpha   90.00
_cell.angle_beta   90.00
_cell.angle_gamma   90.00
#
_symmetry.space_group_name_H-M   'P 1'
#
loop_
_entity.id
_entity.type
_entity.pdbx_description
1 polymer ?
#
loop_
_entity_poly.entity_id
_entity_poly.type
_entity_poly.pdbx_seq_one_letter_code
_entity_poly.pdbx_strand_id
1 'polypeptide(L)'
;MTLTFLSAFMRRHSITQSDAAQRLGLSRQALVHWFTVDDTKLSNACALVEAYGCRLVINYEVTLPGLDYRDESTPNYPPEYDTLRLGFLRRAMDDADLSLQTLAELLGIGRTSLFDTLRSDDIMLSRLFDISRLTGWKLCIRIEDK
;
A
#
# COMPACT_ATOMS: atom_id res chain seq x y z
N MET A 1 -14.25 0.68 0.55
CA MET A 1 -13.81 1.28 1.82
C MET A 1 -12.36 0.90 2.07
N THR A 2 -11.55 1.89 2.31
CA THR A 2 -10.08 1.74 2.34
C THR A 2 -9.58 0.82 3.44
N LEU A 3 -10.11 0.93 4.65
CA LEU A 3 -9.63 0.15 5.80
C LEU A 3 -10.42 -1.13 6.08
N THR A 4 -11.24 -1.59 5.13
CA THR A 4 -12.03 -2.82 5.33
C THR A 4 -11.15 -4.02 5.66
N PHE A 5 -10.00 -4.15 5.02
CA PHE A 5 -9.09 -5.27 5.28
C PHE A 5 -8.52 -5.24 6.70
N LEU A 6 -8.24 -4.05 7.25
CA LEU A 6 -7.78 -3.91 8.64
C LEU A 6 -8.91 -4.22 9.64
N SER A 7 -10.13 -3.75 9.36
CA SER A 7 -11.28 -4.08 10.19
C SER A 7 -11.55 -5.58 10.22
N ALA A 8 -11.44 -6.24 9.07
CA ALA A 8 -11.60 -7.69 8.96
C ALA A 8 -10.50 -8.42 9.74
N PHE A 9 -9.26 -7.96 9.65
CA PHE A 9 -8.14 -8.52 10.40
C PHE A 9 -8.37 -8.41 11.91
N MET A 10 -8.76 -7.24 12.38
CA MET A 10 -9.03 -7.02 13.81
C MET A 10 -10.17 -7.91 14.31
N ARG A 11 -11.23 -8.03 13.52
CA ARG A 11 -12.37 -8.88 13.87
C ARG A 11 -11.97 -10.35 13.95
N ARG A 12 -11.20 -10.82 12.98
CA ARG A 12 -10.74 -12.22 12.93
C ARG A 12 -9.89 -12.59 14.13
N HIS A 13 -9.09 -11.65 14.63
CA HIS A 13 -8.18 -11.87 15.76
C HIS A 13 -8.74 -11.36 17.09
N SER A 14 -10.01 -10.95 17.13
CA SER A 14 -10.68 -10.43 18.33
C SER A 14 -9.95 -9.24 18.96
N ILE A 15 -9.41 -8.35 18.11
CA ILE A 15 -8.65 -7.18 18.53
C ILE A 15 -9.61 -6.01 18.71
N THR A 16 -9.58 -5.39 19.90
CA THR A 16 -10.34 -4.14 20.13
C THR A 16 -9.48 -2.94 19.72
N GLN A 17 -10.16 -1.82 19.45
CA GLN A 17 -9.47 -0.57 19.15
C GLN A 17 -8.60 -0.11 20.31
N SER A 18 -9.06 -0.30 21.55
CA SER A 18 -8.27 0.05 22.74
C SER A 18 -6.99 -0.79 22.83
N ASP A 19 -7.07 -2.09 22.59
CA ASP A 19 -5.91 -2.98 22.60
C ASP A 19 -4.90 -2.61 21.51
N ALA A 20 -5.40 -2.39 20.30
CA ALA A 20 -4.55 -2.00 19.17
C ALA A 20 -3.84 -0.67 19.43
N ALA A 21 -4.56 0.33 19.95
CA ALA A 21 -3.99 1.63 20.27
C ALA A 21 -2.88 1.49 21.32
N GLN A 22 -3.12 0.70 22.37
CA GLN A 22 -2.14 0.46 23.42
C GLN A 22 -0.87 -0.18 22.84
N ARG A 23 -0.99 -1.19 22.01
CA ARG A 23 0.15 -1.89 21.40
C ARG A 23 0.95 -0.99 20.47
N LEU A 24 0.29 -0.05 19.78
CA LEU A 24 0.95 0.89 18.88
C LEU A 24 1.47 2.15 19.58
N GLY A 25 1.23 2.30 20.88
CA GLY A 25 1.61 3.50 21.61
C GLY A 25 0.81 4.73 21.21
N LEU A 26 -0.43 4.53 20.74
CA LEU A 26 -1.33 5.59 20.30
C LEU A 26 -2.45 5.79 21.31
N SER A 27 -3.07 6.97 21.30
CA SER A 27 -4.35 7.16 21.99
C SER A 27 -5.45 6.39 21.26
N ARG A 28 -6.47 5.95 22.01
CA ARG A 28 -7.64 5.32 21.40
C ARG A 28 -8.29 6.22 20.37
N GLN A 29 -8.34 7.53 20.65
CA GLN A 29 -8.93 8.52 19.76
C GLN A 29 -8.18 8.60 18.42
N ALA A 30 -6.85 8.52 18.45
CA ALA A 30 -6.03 8.52 17.22
C ALA A 30 -6.36 7.30 16.35
N LEU A 31 -6.47 6.11 16.95
CA LEU A 31 -6.83 4.91 16.22
C LEU A 31 -8.26 4.96 15.69
N VAL A 32 -9.21 5.39 16.51
CA VAL A 32 -10.62 5.56 16.09
C VAL A 32 -10.71 6.51 14.90
N HIS A 33 -9.88 7.55 14.87
CA HIS A 33 -9.86 8.50 13.77
C HIS A 33 -9.53 7.83 12.43
N TRP A 34 -8.60 6.87 12.40
CA TRP A 34 -8.28 6.12 11.17
C TRP A 34 -9.55 5.52 10.55
N PHE A 35 -10.37 4.87 11.37
CA PHE A 35 -11.59 4.20 10.89
C PHE A 35 -12.72 5.18 10.60
N THR A 36 -12.74 6.31 11.29
CA THR A 36 -13.73 7.36 11.03
C THR A 36 -13.51 8.02 9.66
N VAL A 37 -12.26 8.34 9.33
CA VAL A 37 -11.91 8.92 8.02
C VAL A 37 -11.69 7.84 6.95
N ASP A 38 -11.67 6.57 7.34
CA ASP A 38 -11.45 5.41 6.47
C ASP A 38 -10.11 5.51 5.73
N ASP A 39 -9.06 5.95 6.41
CA ASP A 39 -7.73 6.11 5.83
C ASP A 39 -6.64 6.17 6.89
N THR A 40 -5.46 5.74 6.52
CA THR A 40 -4.23 5.90 7.31
C THR A 40 -3.03 5.65 6.41
N LYS A 41 -1.83 5.94 6.91
CA LYS A 41 -0.59 5.64 6.18
C LYS A 41 -0.34 4.13 6.11
N LEU A 42 0.30 3.69 5.03
CA LEU A 42 0.70 2.30 4.86
C LEU A 42 1.57 1.82 6.04
N SER A 43 2.49 2.67 6.52
CA SER A 43 3.32 2.34 7.68
C SER A 43 2.50 2.02 8.92
N ASN A 44 1.39 2.73 9.14
CA ASN A 44 0.49 2.48 10.26
C ASN A 44 -0.21 1.12 10.13
N ALA A 45 -0.65 0.79 8.93
CA ALA A 45 -1.27 -0.51 8.66
C ALA A 45 -0.27 -1.66 8.87
N CYS A 46 0.96 -1.50 8.40
CA CYS A 46 2.03 -2.47 8.63
C CYS A 46 2.31 -2.66 10.12
N ALA A 47 2.41 -1.55 10.86
CA ALA A 47 2.66 -1.60 12.30
C ALA A 47 1.55 -2.33 13.05
N LEU A 48 0.29 -2.12 12.66
CA LEU A 48 -0.84 -2.77 13.30
C LEU A 48 -0.78 -4.29 13.15
N VAL A 49 -0.60 -4.79 11.92
CA VAL A 49 -0.56 -6.24 11.70
C VAL A 49 0.70 -6.88 12.30
N GLU A 50 1.83 -6.18 12.28
CA GLU A 50 3.09 -6.67 12.87
C GLU A 50 3.01 -6.78 14.39
N ALA A 51 2.27 -5.90 15.05
CA ALA A 51 2.06 -5.94 16.48
C ALA A 51 1.36 -7.24 16.95
N TYR A 52 0.70 -7.93 16.03
CA TYR A 52 -0.01 -9.20 16.29
C TYR A 52 0.64 -10.39 15.59
N GLY A 53 1.92 -10.30 15.26
CA GLY A 53 2.69 -11.41 14.70
C GLY A 53 2.39 -11.71 13.24
N CYS A 54 1.82 -10.77 12.51
CA CYS A 54 1.48 -10.91 11.11
C CYS A 54 2.28 -9.94 10.24
N ARG A 55 2.18 -10.11 8.95
CA ARG A 55 2.86 -9.29 7.96
C ARG A 55 1.87 -8.87 6.88
N LEU A 56 1.88 -7.59 6.53
CA LEU A 56 1.08 -7.06 5.44
C LEU A 56 1.85 -7.19 4.12
N VAL A 57 1.23 -7.85 3.14
CA VAL A 57 1.80 -8.02 1.81
C VAL A 57 0.93 -7.28 0.80
N ILE A 58 1.50 -6.30 0.13
CA ILE A 58 0.81 -5.48 -0.87
C ILE A 58 1.61 -5.51 -2.18
N ASN A 59 0.90 -5.67 -3.29
CA ASN A 59 1.48 -5.47 -4.61
C ASN A 59 0.43 -5.03 -5.61
N TYR A 60 0.89 -4.55 -6.77
CA TYR A 60 0.06 -4.29 -7.93
C TYR A 60 0.29 -5.36 -8.98
N GLU A 61 -0.79 -5.87 -9.56
CA GLU A 61 -0.72 -6.62 -10.80
C GLU A 61 -0.93 -5.65 -11.95
N VAL A 62 0.10 -5.48 -12.77
CA VAL A 62 0.05 -4.60 -13.93
C VAL A 62 -0.43 -5.41 -15.12
N THR A 63 -1.61 -5.06 -15.64
CA THR A 63 -2.16 -5.66 -16.84
C THR A 63 -1.83 -4.76 -18.01
N LEU A 64 -1.07 -5.27 -18.99
CA LEU A 64 -0.77 -4.57 -20.23
C LEU A 64 -1.76 -5.03 -21.29
N PRO A 65 -2.64 -4.13 -21.80
CA PRO A 65 -3.60 -4.51 -22.83
C PRO A 65 -2.89 -5.04 -24.07
N GLY A 66 -3.31 -6.22 -24.55
CA GLY A 66 -2.84 -6.79 -25.80
C GLY A 66 -1.56 -7.61 -25.73
N LEU A 67 -1.01 -7.83 -24.53
CA LEU A 67 0.14 -8.70 -24.35
C LEU A 67 -0.29 -10.01 -23.69
N ASP A 68 -0.62 -11.00 -24.52
CA ASP A 68 -0.80 -12.40 -24.07
C ASP A 68 0.54 -13.07 -23.81
N TYR A 69 1.63 -12.37 -24.04
CA TYR A 69 2.98 -12.88 -23.88
C TYR A 69 3.53 -12.46 -22.55
N ARG A 70 3.70 -13.43 -21.66
CA ARG A 70 4.53 -13.26 -20.47
C ARG A 70 5.95 -13.65 -20.86
N ASP A 71 6.81 -12.65 -20.95
CA ASP A 71 8.23 -12.91 -20.95
C ASP A 71 8.56 -13.60 -19.63
N GLU A 72 9.01 -14.85 -19.70
CA GLU A 72 9.41 -15.63 -18.53
C GLU A 72 10.72 -15.12 -17.93
N SER A 73 11.39 -14.16 -18.58
CA SER A 73 12.54 -13.52 -17.98
C SER A 73 12.10 -12.78 -16.73
N THR A 74 12.65 -13.16 -15.59
CA THR A 74 12.43 -12.47 -14.32
C THR A 74 12.81 -11.00 -14.52
N PRO A 75 11.88 -10.04 -14.31
CA PRO A 75 12.21 -8.63 -14.42
C PRO A 75 13.37 -8.31 -13.48
N ASN A 76 14.40 -7.68 -14.01
CA ASN A 76 15.59 -7.35 -13.24
C ASN A 76 15.38 -6.00 -12.55
N TYR A 77 14.67 -6.02 -11.42
CA TYR A 77 14.45 -4.81 -10.62
C TYR A 77 15.71 -4.48 -9.81
N PRO A 78 15.93 -3.18 -9.50
CA PRO A 78 16.97 -2.82 -8.54
C PRO A 78 16.76 -3.54 -7.21
N PRO A 79 17.84 -4.14 -6.63
CA PRO A 79 17.70 -4.89 -5.37
C PRO A 79 17.11 -4.09 -4.21
N GLU A 80 17.32 -2.77 -4.18
CA GLU A 80 16.76 -1.89 -3.15
C GLU A 80 15.23 -1.87 -3.12
N TYR A 81 14.55 -2.26 -4.21
CA TYR A 81 13.09 -2.34 -4.21
C TYR A 81 12.56 -3.36 -3.19
N ASP A 82 13.33 -4.41 -2.90
CA ASP A 82 12.93 -5.44 -1.94
C ASP A 82 12.93 -4.92 -0.49
N THR A 83 13.71 -3.88 -0.22
CA THR A 83 13.84 -3.31 1.12
C THR A 83 12.95 -2.09 1.35
N LEU A 84 12.35 -1.55 0.28
CA LEU A 84 11.51 -0.36 0.36
C LEU A 84 10.05 -0.76 0.59
N ARG A 85 9.36 0.00 1.45
CA ARG A 85 7.92 -0.18 1.68
C ARG A 85 7.15 0.01 0.39
N LEU A 86 7.53 1.00 -0.43
CA LEU A 86 6.89 1.29 -1.72
C LEU A 86 7.61 0.62 -2.91
N GLY A 87 8.42 -0.39 -2.66
CA GLY A 87 9.08 -1.15 -3.73
C GLY A 87 8.08 -1.72 -4.72
N PHE A 88 6.94 -2.21 -4.25
CA PHE A 88 5.88 -2.73 -5.13
C PHE A 88 5.32 -1.68 -6.09
N LEU A 89 5.22 -0.42 -5.65
CA LEU A 89 4.77 0.68 -6.51
C LEU A 89 5.83 1.01 -7.57
N ARG A 90 7.10 1.03 -7.17
CA ARG A 90 8.21 1.26 -8.12
C ARG A 90 8.28 0.17 -9.18
N ARG A 91 8.07 -1.11 -8.78
CA ARG A 91 8.01 -2.23 -9.73
C ARG A 91 6.85 -2.07 -10.71
N ALA A 92 5.68 -1.68 -10.22
CA ALA A 92 4.52 -1.46 -11.08
C ALA A 92 4.77 -0.37 -12.11
N MET A 93 5.40 0.73 -11.69
CA MET A 93 5.76 1.82 -12.59
C MET A 93 6.75 1.35 -13.67
N ASP A 94 7.75 0.56 -13.29
CA ASP A 94 8.71 0.00 -14.24
C ASP A 94 8.02 -0.97 -15.20
N ASP A 95 7.18 -1.87 -14.71
CA ASP A 95 6.44 -2.84 -15.53
C ASP A 95 5.54 -2.17 -16.55
N ALA A 96 4.92 -1.05 -16.17
CA ALA A 96 4.02 -0.30 -17.03
C ALA A 96 4.74 0.74 -17.89
N ASP A 97 6.06 0.89 -17.72
CA ASP A 97 6.85 1.95 -18.33
C ASP A 97 6.21 3.34 -18.09
N LEU A 98 5.80 3.56 -16.84
CA LEU A 98 5.08 4.76 -16.44
C LEU A 98 6.01 5.66 -15.63
N SER A 99 6.25 6.88 -16.14
CA SER A 99 7.11 7.84 -15.45
C SER A 99 6.42 8.45 -14.22
N LEU A 100 7.24 8.95 -13.31
CA LEU A 100 6.77 9.68 -12.13
C LEU A 100 5.85 10.83 -12.50
N GLN A 101 6.21 11.60 -13.54
CA GLN A 101 5.41 12.73 -14.00
C GLN A 101 4.05 12.28 -14.52
N THR A 102 4.01 11.21 -15.31
CA THR A 102 2.75 10.70 -15.88
C THR A 102 1.84 10.20 -14.77
N LEU A 103 2.38 9.48 -13.79
CA LEU A 103 1.58 9.02 -12.65
C LEU A 103 1.05 10.20 -11.82
N ALA A 104 1.87 11.21 -11.59
CA ALA A 104 1.44 12.42 -10.87
C ALA A 104 0.31 13.13 -11.60
N GLU A 105 0.39 13.23 -12.94
CA GLU A 105 -0.67 13.81 -13.78
C GLU A 105 -1.97 13.02 -13.67
N LEU A 106 -1.90 11.69 -13.71
CA LEU A 106 -3.07 10.83 -13.54
C LEU A 106 -3.74 11.05 -12.18
N LEU A 107 -2.93 11.26 -11.14
CA LEU A 107 -3.42 11.48 -9.78
C LEU A 107 -3.89 12.92 -9.54
N GLY A 108 -3.62 13.84 -10.48
CA GLY A 108 -3.95 15.25 -10.30
C GLY A 108 -3.12 15.94 -9.23
N ILE A 109 -1.89 15.47 -8.98
CA ILE A 109 -0.98 16.04 -7.98
C ILE A 109 0.30 16.51 -8.65
N GLY A 110 1.07 17.36 -7.93
CA GLY A 110 2.36 17.79 -8.42
C GLY A 110 3.39 16.65 -8.42
N ARG A 111 4.30 16.69 -9.39
CA ARG A 111 5.42 15.72 -9.47
C ARG A 111 6.23 15.72 -8.19
N THR A 112 6.47 16.89 -7.59
CA THR A 112 7.20 17.03 -6.33
C THR A 112 6.50 16.28 -5.18
N SER A 113 5.18 16.38 -5.10
CA SER A 113 4.40 15.68 -4.07
C SER A 113 4.57 14.16 -4.19
N LEU A 114 4.49 13.62 -5.41
CA LEU A 114 4.68 12.19 -5.61
C LEU A 114 6.13 11.77 -5.37
N PHE A 115 7.09 12.58 -5.80
CA PHE A 115 8.50 12.36 -5.51
C PHE A 115 8.77 12.28 -4.00
N ASP A 116 8.22 13.21 -3.22
CA ASP A 116 8.36 13.23 -1.77
C ASP A 116 7.72 11.99 -1.12
N THR A 117 6.57 11.55 -1.63
CA THR A 117 5.92 10.30 -1.19
C THR A 117 6.85 9.11 -1.37
N LEU A 118 7.44 8.94 -2.54
CA LEU A 118 8.37 7.85 -2.81
C LEU A 118 9.65 7.96 -1.98
N ARG A 119 10.15 9.18 -1.78
CA ARG A 119 11.35 9.41 -0.98
C ARG A 119 11.12 9.08 0.49
N SER A 120 9.96 9.44 1.05
CA SER A 120 9.60 9.10 2.43
C SER A 120 9.27 7.61 2.60
N ASP A 121 9.09 6.90 1.50
CA ASP A 121 8.77 5.48 1.46
C ASP A 121 7.50 5.15 2.25
N ASP A 122 6.52 6.02 2.17
CA ASP A 122 5.22 5.87 2.82
C ASP A 122 4.14 6.58 2.01
N ILE A 123 2.90 6.14 2.17
CA ILE A 123 1.78 6.65 1.38
C ILE A 123 0.47 6.43 2.15
N MET A 124 -0.50 7.32 1.95
CA MET A 124 -1.85 7.08 2.44
C MET A 124 -2.48 5.90 1.67
N LEU A 125 -3.16 5.02 2.39
CA LEU A 125 -3.78 3.85 1.77
C LEU A 125 -4.82 4.24 0.72
N SER A 126 -5.59 5.31 0.94
CA SER A 126 -6.55 5.82 -0.05
C SER A 126 -5.87 6.14 -1.38
N ARG A 127 -4.64 6.63 -1.34
CA ARG A 127 -3.87 6.94 -2.54
C ARG A 127 -3.53 5.67 -3.33
N LEU A 128 -3.24 4.57 -2.65
CA LEU A 128 -3.00 3.28 -3.31
C LEU A 128 -4.23 2.81 -4.09
N PHE A 129 -5.41 2.97 -3.52
CA PHE A 129 -6.66 2.65 -4.20
C PHE A 129 -6.92 3.59 -5.39
N ASP A 130 -6.60 4.87 -5.24
CA ASP A 130 -6.72 5.83 -6.34
C ASP A 130 -5.80 5.47 -7.50
N ILE A 131 -4.57 5.07 -7.21
CA ILE A 131 -3.62 4.62 -8.24
C ILE A 131 -4.20 3.42 -8.98
N SER A 132 -4.73 2.43 -8.26
CA SER A 132 -5.37 1.26 -8.87
C SER A 132 -6.52 1.67 -9.79
N ARG A 133 -7.39 2.54 -9.33
CA ARG A 133 -8.56 3.00 -10.08
C ARG A 133 -8.16 3.75 -11.35
N LEU A 134 -7.14 4.61 -11.27
CA LEU A 134 -6.74 5.48 -12.36
C LEU A 134 -5.85 4.79 -13.40
N THR A 135 -5.05 3.81 -12.97
CA THR A 135 -4.14 3.08 -13.87
C THR A 135 -4.75 1.80 -14.41
N GLY A 136 -5.76 1.26 -13.74
CA GLY A 136 -6.30 -0.06 -14.04
C GLY A 136 -5.46 -1.21 -13.45
N TRP A 137 -4.40 -0.92 -12.71
CA TRP A 137 -3.62 -1.95 -12.02
C TRP A 137 -4.44 -2.56 -10.88
N LYS A 138 -4.35 -3.85 -10.70
CA LYS A 138 -5.05 -4.53 -9.62
C LYS A 138 -4.23 -4.46 -8.34
N LEU A 139 -4.80 -3.84 -7.31
CA LEU A 139 -4.18 -3.78 -5.98
C LEU A 139 -4.48 -5.07 -5.23
N CYS A 140 -3.44 -5.80 -4.86
CA CYS A 140 -3.53 -7.04 -4.10
C CYS A 140 -3.03 -6.81 -2.69
N ILE A 141 -3.88 -7.10 -1.70
CA ILE A 141 -3.57 -6.94 -0.28
C ILE A 141 -3.85 -8.25 0.43
N ARG A 142 -2.86 -8.76 1.15
CA ARG A 142 -3.06 -9.92 2.02
C ARG A 142 -2.27 -9.77 3.30
N ILE A 143 -2.69 -10.49 4.32
CA ILE A 143 -2.03 -10.53 5.63
C ILE A 143 -1.62 -11.98 5.87
N GLU A 144 -0.33 -12.17 6.15
CA GLU A 144 0.27 -13.47 6.37
C GLU A 144 0.79 -13.56 7.80
N ASP A 145 0.80 -14.76 8.37
CA ASP A 145 1.49 -15.03 9.62
C ASP A 145 3.00 -14.93 9.40
N LYS A 146 3.69 -14.36 10.36
CA LYS A 146 5.16 -14.32 10.33
C LYS A 146 5.76 -15.70 10.63
#